data_b64406237fec25c3547f0ceab65f8943
#
_entry.id   b64406237fec25c3547f0ceab65f8943
#
_cell.length_a   1.000
_cell.length_b   1.000
_cell.length_c   1.000
_cell.angle_alpha   90.00
_cell.angle_beta   90.00
_cell.angle_gamma   90.00
#
_symmetry.space_group_name_H-M   'P 1'
#
loop_
_entity.id
_entity.type
_entity.pdbx_description
1 polymer ?
#
loop_
_entity_poly.entity_id
_entity_poly.type
_entity_poly.pdbx_seq_one_letter_code
_entity_poly.pdbx_strand_id
1 'polypeptide(L)'
;MKNIYLVPISFQSIKRGLLSCLLALFAFTVQAQVGIGTISPHPSAQLEIQAPLKGLLIPRMPEAFRILIPTPATGLLVYQTDGAAPGFYYFDGVIWQPLKSAASSGGGAIIPYASGAPAVMTTVLGGLLNTGTVLGFGSSATGVTALGGFIDGTSLINMAFTVPRAGTVSSISGTFSSTAAVVLIGSTVTIRGQLYQALPGTNTFVAVPGATVDMAPAATGVISVGTVSSGTTALAPFPVAAGTRLLLVFSASVTAGLDIATVITGYVSAGVGID
;
A
#
# COMPACT_ATOMS: atom_id res chain seq x y z
N MET A 1 0.26 77.78 57.45
CA MET A 1 -0.78 77.69 56.42
C MET A 1 -0.06 77.45 55.08
N LYS A 2 -0.23 76.23 54.47
CA LYS A 2 0.34 75.94 53.16
C LYS A 2 -0.69 76.38 52.11
N ASN A 3 -0.34 77.35 51.30
CA ASN A 3 -1.18 77.82 50.20
C ASN A 3 -1.09 76.75 49.09
N ILE A 4 -2.20 76.07 48.78
CA ILE A 4 -2.34 75.16 47.62
C ILE A 4 -2.63 76.05 46.44
N TYR A 5 -1.65 76.23 45.54
CA TYR A 5 -1.90 76.92 44.26
C TYR A 5 -2.55 75.93 43.32
N LEU A 6 -3.80 76.07 43.00
CA LEU A 6 -4.51 75.42 41.92
C LEU A 6 -4.00 76.03 40.61
N VAL A 7 -3.21 75.20 39.86
CA VAL A 7 -2.78 75.57 38.52
C VAL A 7 -4.03 75.51 37.59
N PRO A 8 -4.42 76.57 36.89
CA PRO A 8 -5.54 76.53 35.97
C PRO A 8 -5.20 75.63 34.78
N ILE A 9 -5.94 74.53 34.61
CA ILE A 9 -5.83 73.68 33.45
C ILE A 9 -6.29 74.45 32.22
N SER A 10 -5.39 74.80 31.33
CA SER A 10 -5.72 75.57 30.14
C SER A 10 -6.60 74.71 29.21
N PHE A 11 -7.61 75.36 28.60
CA PHE A 11 -8.53 74.73 27.63
C PHE A 11 -7.80 74.05 26.46
N GLN A 12 -6.60 74.51 26.11
CA GLN A 12 -5.71 73.90 25.12
C GLN A 12 -5.09 72.57 25.59
N SER A 13 -4.84 72.43 26.90
CA SER A 13 -4.29 71.17 27.46
C SER A 13 -5.35 70.07 27.43
N ILE A 14 -6.60 70.43 27.68
CA ILE A 14 -7.74 69.49 27.59
C ILE A 14 -7.98 69.05 26.15
N LYS A 15 -7.92 69.96 25.16
CA LYS A 15 -8.05 69.61 23.73
C LYS A 15 -6.91 68.68 23.25
N ARG A 16 -5.68 68.94 23.70
CA ARG A 16 -4.53 68.06 23.36
C ARG A 16 -4.68 66.68 24.02
N GLY A 17 -5.13 66.62 25.27
CA GLY A 17 -5.40 65.35 25.94
C GLY A 17 -6.53 64.55 25.29
N LEU A 18 -7.64 65.20 24.89
CA LEU A 18 -8.72 64.55 24.17
C LEU A 18 -8.27 64.05 22.77
N LEU A 19 -7.48 64.85 22.06
CA LEU A 19 -6.94 64.44 20.75
C LEU A 19 -5.99 63.28 20.88
N SER A 20 -5.09 63.25 21.88
CA SER A 20 -4.21 62.11 22.15
C SER A 20 -4.96 60.85 22.57
N CYS A 21 -6.01 61.00 23.38
CA CYS A 21 -6.87 59.87 23.77
C CYS A 21 -7.68 59.34 22.58
N LEU A 22 -8.15 60.22 21.69
CA LEU A 22 -8.82 59.84 20.45
C LEU A 22 -7.87 59.11 19.50
N LEU A 23 -6.62 59.57 19.35
CA LEU A 23 -5.60 58.86 18.55
C LEU A 23 -5.22 57.50 19.16
N ALA A 24 -5.12 57.39 20.48
CA ALA A 24 -4.84 56.14 21.18
C ALA A 24 -5.99 55.10 21.01
N LEU A 25 -7.25 55.55 20.93
CA LEU A 25 -8.40 54.68 20.64
C LEU A 25 -8.41 54.12 19.23
N PHE A 26 -7.71 54.72 18.25
CA PHE A 26 -7.53 54.19 16.90
C PHE A 26 -6.35 53.24 16.77
N ALA A 27 -5.54 53.08 17.82
CA ALA A 27 -4.41 52.12 17.84
C ALA A 27 -4.86 50.69 18.17
N PHE A 28 -6.09 50.26 17.78
CA PHE A 28 -6.47 48.87 17.82
C PHE A 28 -5.68 48.10 16.78
N THR A 29 -5.06 47.00 17.20
CA THR A 29 -4.34 46.06 16.35
C THR A 29 -5.26 45.59 15.21
N VAL A 30 -5.06 46.13 14.01
CA VAL A 30 -5.73 45.65 12.82
C VAL A 30 -5.10 44.29 12.52
N GLN A 31 -5.85 43.23 12.77
CA GLN A 31 -5.48 41.89 12.31
C GLN A 31 -5.65 41.90 10.79
N ALA A 32 -4.51 41.88 10.06
CA ALA A 32 -4.50 41.89 8.60
C ALA A 32 -4.78 40.48 8.03
N GLN A 33 -5.94 39.93 8.33
CA GLN A 33 -6.43 38.72 7.66
C GLN A 33 -7.03 39.09 6.31
N VAL A 34 -6.75 38.31 5.30
CA VAL A 34 -7.29 38.54 3.94
C VAL A 34 -8.48 37.58 3.72
N GLY A 35 -9.67 38.15 3.58
CA GLY A 35 -10.88 37.44 3.18
C GLY A 35 -11.23 37.77 1.73
N ILE A 36 -11.43 36.78 0.90
CA ILE A 36 -11.97 36.93 -0.46
C ILE A 36 -13.34 36.23 -0.49
N GLY A 37 -14.41 37.01 -0.67
CA GLY A 37 -15.77 36.49 -0.64
C GLY A 37 -16.34 36.26 0.78
N THR A 38 -15.60 36.60 1.82
CA THR A 38 -16.04 36.63 3.22
C THR A 38 -15.56 37.93 3.89
N ILE A 39 -16.38 38.47 4.78
CA ILE A 39 -16.03 39.64 5.59
C ILE A 39 -15.56 39.27 7.00
N SER A 40 -15.64 37.97 7.34
CA SER A 40 -15.23 37.44 8.64
C SER A 40 -14.38 36.15 8.43
N PRO A 41 -13.10 36.30 8.05
CA PRO A 41 -12.21 35.18 7.92
C PRO A 41 -12.06 34.42 9.23
N HIS A 42 -11.87 33.10 9.16
CA HIS A 42 -11.66 32.26 10.34
C HIS A 42 -10.41 32.72 11.10
N PRO A 43 -10.41 32.83 12.43
CA PRO A 43 -9.29 33.38 13.20
C PRO A 43 -7.94 32.64 13.02
N SER A 44 -7.97 31.39 12.58
CA SER A 44 -6.76 30.60 12.29
C SER A 44 -6.24 30.77 10.86
N ALA A 45 -6.94 31.52 9.99
CA ALA A 45 -6.57 31.69 8.59
C ALA A 45 -5.98 33.08 8.34
N GLN A 46 -4.82 33.17 7.71
CA GLN A 46 -4.28 34.44 7.19
C GLN A 46 -4.94 34.82 5.85
N LEU A 47 -5.38 33.83 5.08
CA LEU A 47 -6.16 33.99 3.86
C LEU A 47 -7.32 32.99 3.87
N GLU A 48 -8.55 33.49 3.73
CA GLU A 48 -9.72 32.67 3.49
C GLU A 48 -10.40 33.08 2.19
N ILE A 49 -10.71 32.08 1.35
CA ILE A 49 -11.41 32.29 0.08
C ILE A 49 -12.73 31.52 0.12
N GLN A 50 -13.85 32.24 0.08
CA GLN A 50 -15.20 31.69 0.04
C GLN A 50 -15.85 32.00 -1.30
N ALA A 51 -16.18 30.96 -2.09
CA ALA A 51 -16.86 31.11 -3.36
C ALA A 51 -17.70 29.88 -3.68
N PRO A 52 -19.01 30.03 -3.97
CA PRO A 52 -19.89 28.89 -4.23
C PRO A 52 -19.61 28.16 -5.54
N LEU A 53 -19.05 28.87 -6.56
CA LEU A 53 -18.87 28.34 -7.92
C LEU A 53 -17.49 28.65 -8.53
N LYS A 54 -16.50 29.06 -7.70
CA LYS A 54 -15.16 29.41 -8.15
C LYS A 54 -14.13 28.73 -7.27
N GLY A 55 -12.97 28.39 -7.85
CA GLY A 55 -11.84 27.80 -7.15
C GLY A 55 -10.63 28.71 -7.12
N LEU A 56 -9.54 28.25 -6.54
CA LEU A 56 -8.23 28.89 -6.56
C LEU A 56 -7.37 28.33 -7.68
N LEU A 57 -6.88 29.17 -8.59
CA LEU A 57 -5.82 28.84 -9.53
C LEU A 57 -4.49 29.29 -8.94
N ILE A 58 -3.67 28.34 -8.53
CA ILE A 58 -2.29 28.57 -8.13
C ILE A 58 -1.38 28.67 -9.37
N PRO A 59 -0.12 29.12 -9.25
CA PRO A 59 0.84 29.14 -10.36
C PRO A 59 0.89 27.81 -11.11
N ARG A 60 0.71 27.88 -12.43
CA ARG A 60 0.66 26.72 -13.32
C ARG A 60 1.86 26.77 -14.27
N MET A 61 2.60 25.67 -14.37
CA MET A 61 3.83 25.63 -15.17
C MET A 61 4.18 24.21 -15.64
N PRO A 62 4.92 24.07 -16.74
CA PRO A 62 5.58 22.83 -17.13
C PRO A 62 6.56 22.31 -16.08
N GLU A 63 6.80 20.98 -16.09
CA GLU A 63 7.79 20.35 -15.20
C GLU A 63 9.16 21.02 -15.28
N ALA A 64 9.61 21.33 -16.50
CA ALA A 64 10.90 21.98 -16.74
C ALA A 64 11.05 23.31 -15.98
N PHE A 65 9.97 24.07 -15.81
CA PHE A 65 10.02 25.35 -15.07
C PHE A 65 9.88 25.14 -13.56
N ARG A 66 9.09 24.14 -13.11
CA ARG A 66 8.98 23.81 -11.69
C ARG A 66 10.33 23.44 -11.08
N ILE A 67 11.13 22.63 -11.78
CA ILE A 67 12.45 22.20 -11.28
C ILE A 67 13.50 23.33 -11.31
N LEU A 68 13.26 24.39 -12.10
CA LEU A 68 14.14 25.55 -12.19
C LEU A 68 13.81 26.65 -11.18
N ILE A 69 12.77 26.51 -10.34
CA ILE A 69 12.49 27.50 -9.30
C ILE A 69 13.69 27.54 -8.33
N PRO A 70 14.38 28.70 -8.22
CA PRO A 70 15.55 28.79 -7.37
C PRO A 70 15.13 28.82 -5.89
N THR A 71 15.83 28.05 -5.04
CA THR A 71 15.60 28.01 -3.60
C THR A 71 14.10 28.00 -3.18
N PRO A 72 13.33 27.00 -3.64
CA PRO A 72 11.90 26.99 -3.33
C PRO A 72 11.66 26.87 -1.82
N ALA A 73 10.71 27.62 -1.30
CA ALA A 73 10.35 27.53 0.11
C ALA A 73 9.65 26.21 0.43
N THR A 74 9.90 25.64 1.60
CA THR A 74 9.18 24.46 2.08
C THR A 74 7.67 24.76 2.14
N GLY A 75 6.86 23.88 1.56
CA GLY A 75 5.41 24.08 1.45
C GLY A 75 4.97 24.89 0.23
N LEU A 76 5.89 25.35 -0.63
CA LEU A 76 5.54 26.03 -1.87
C LEU A 76 4.69 25.11 -2.76
N LEU A 77 3.51 25.58 -3.17
CA LEU A 77 2.53 24.80 -3.93
C LEU A 77 2.43 25.33 -5.38
N VAL A 78 2.51 24.44 -6.35
CA VAL A 78 2.35 24.74 -7.78
C VAL A 78 1.52 23.65 -8.48
N TYR A 79 0.98 23.99 -9.67
CA TYR A 79 0.32 23.00 -10.53
C TYR A 79 1.20 22.74 -11.77
N GLN A 80 1.70 21.51 -11.90
CA GLN A 80 2.44 21.06 -13.09
C GLN A 80 1.48 20.71 -14.21
N THR A 81 1.71 21.26 -15.41
CA THR A 81 0.79 21.11 -16.55
C THR A 81 1.15 19.98 -17.51
N ASP A 82 2.38 19.45 -17.45
CA ASP A 82 2.90 18.43 -18.38
C ASP A 82 3.78 17.39 -17.67
N GLY A 83 4.52 16.59 -18.44
CA GLY A 83 5.39 15.54 -17.94
C GLY A 83 4.64 14.25 -17.64
N ALA A 84 5.33 13.31 -16.95
CA ALA A 84 4.79 11.98 -16.66
C ALA A 84 3.60 11.97 -15.68
N ALA A 85 3.46 12.99 -14.84
CA ALA A 85 2.41 13.09 -13.84
C ALA A 85 1.96 14.55 -13.63
N PRO A 86 1.15 15.12 -14.54
CA PRO A 86 0.55 16.44 -14.32
C PRO A 86 -0.30 16.46 -13.03
N GLY A 87 -0.25 17.61 -12.31
CA GLY A 87 -1.00 17.71 -11.05
C GLY A 87 -0.42 18.72 -10.07
N PHE A 88 -0.94 18.73 -8.85
CA PHE A 88 -0.42 19.58 -7.78
C PHE A 88 0.89 19.03 -7.23
N TYR A 89 1.87 19.91 -7.02
CA TYR A 89 3.15 19.60 -6.40
C TYR A 89 3.43 20.58 -5.28
N TYR A 90 4.06 20.09 -4.21
CA TYR A 90 4.60 20.92 -3.14
C TYR A 90 6.08 20.60 -2.91
N PHE A 91 6.84 21.59 -2.45
CA PHE A 91 8.23 21.40 -2.07
C PHE A 91 8.31 21.02 -0.59
N ASP A 92 8.89 19.86 -0.26
CA ASP A 92 8.98 19.36 1.12
C ASP A 92 10.18 19.92 1.90
N GLY A 93 11.01 20.75 1.27
CA GLY A 93 12.27 21.30 1.79
C GLY A 93 13.49 20.65 1.18
N VAL A 94 13.36 19.52 0.50
CA VAL A 94 14.45 18.77 -0.17
C VAL A 94 14.14 18.52 -1.63
N ILE A 95 12.93 18.01 -1.93
CA ILE A 95 12.49 17.67 -3.27
C ILE A 95 11.02 18.08 -3.51
N TRP A 96 10.63 18.13 -4.78
CA TRP A 96 9.24 18.33 -5.17
C TRP A 96 8.44 17.03 -5.05
N GLN A 97 7.39 17.03 -4.26
CA GLN A 97 6.47 15.91 -4.04
C GLN A 97 5.14 16.15 -4.75
N PRO A 98 4.60 15.16 -5.47
CA PRO A 98 3.23 15.25 -5.97
C PRO A 98 2.23 15.19 -4.81
N LEU A 99 1.26 16.10 -4.80
CA LEU A 99 0.13 16.04 -3.87
C LEU A 99 -0.84 14.96 -4.37
N LYS A 100 -0.59 13.72 -3.99
CA LYS A 100 -1.44 12.58 -4.36
C LYS A 100 -2.63 12.48 -3.42
N SER A 101 -3.79 12.11 -3.96
CA SER A 101 -4.89 11.64 -3.13
C SER A 101 -4.43 10.39 -2.34
N ALA A 102 -4.82 10.27 -1.09
CA ALA A 102 -4.54 9.07 -0.29
C ALA A 102 -5.08 7.77 -0.93
N ALA A 103 -6.02 7.89 -1.88
CA ALA A 103 -6.53 6.77 -2.67
C ALA A 103 -5.56 6.27 -3.76
N SER A 104 -4.48 7.03 -4.10
CA SER A 104 -3.49 6.62 -5.11
C SER A 104 -2.11 6.26 -4.53
N SER A 105 -1.84 6.50 -3.26
CA SER A 105 -0.75 5.85 -2.55
C SER A 105 -1.28 4.51 -2.04
N GLY A 106 -1.44 3.56 -2.95
CA GLY A 106 -1.93 2.24 -2.64
C GLY A 106 -1.03 1.54 -1.63
N GLY A 107 -1.38 1.67 -0.38
CA GLY A 107 -1.18 0.58 0.53
C GLY A 107 -2.13 -0.53 0.05
N GLY A 108 -1.68 -1.36 -0.89
CA GLY A 108 -2.47 -2.50 -1.37
C GLY A 108 -2.86 -3.37 -0.18
N ALA A 109 -3.98 -4.05 -0.26
CA ALA A 109 -4.35 -5.03 0.74
C ALA A 109 -3.40 -6.24 0.64
N ILE A 110 -2.94 -6.75 1.77
CA ILE A 110 -2.19 -8.00 1.83
C ILE A 110 -3.14 -9.09 2.32
N ILE A 111 -3.30 -10.15 1.52
CA ILE A 111 -4.06 -11.33 1.89
C ILE A 111 -3.10 -12.32 2.52
N PRO A 112 -3.18 -12.60 3.83
CA PRO A 112 -2.34 -13.57 4.48
C PRO A 112 -2.87 -14.99 4.23
N TYR A 113 -1.97 -15.93 3.98
CA TYR A 113 -2.25 -17.37 3.93
C TYR A 113 -1.33 -18.10 4.91
N ALA A 114 -1.86 -19.09 5.58
CA ALA A 114 -1.08 -19.93 6.50
C ALA A 114 -1.62 -21.36 6.52
N SER A 115 -0.73 -22.33 6.56
CA SER A 115 -1.10 -23.74 6.52
C SER A 115 -1.79 -24.24 7.81
N GLY A 116 -1.53 -23.59 8.95
CA GLY A 116 -2.06 -24.01 10.25
C GLY A 116 -1.53 -25.38 10.73
N ALA A 117 -1.63 -26.39 9.87
CA ALA A 117 -1.02 -27.71 10.01
C ALA A 117 0.13 -27.86 9.00
N PRO A 118 1.03 -28.86 9.16
CA PRO A 118 2.05 -29.15 8.18
C PRO A 118 1.46 -29.42 6.80
N ALA A 119 1.88 -28.65 5.80
CA ALA A 119 1.57 -28.87 4.40
C ALA A 119 2.33 -30.10 3.92
N VAL A 120 1.69 -30.96 3.12
CA VAL A 120 2.28 -32.15 2.52
C VAL A 120 2.29 -31.99 1.02
N MET A 121 3.45 -32.09 0.42
CA MET A 121 3.67 -31.98 -1.03
C MET A 121 4.42 -33.22 -1.50
N THR A 122 3.96 -33.81 -2.61
CA THR A 122 4.61 -34.99 -3.19
C THR A 122 5.17 -34.67 -4.55
N THR A 123 6.39 -35.17 -4.85
CA THR A 123 6.88 -35.30 -6.20
C THR A 123 6.59 -36.71 -6.70
N VAL A 124 6.25 -36.88 -7.97
CA VAL A 124 5.90 -38.17 -8.55
C VAL A 124 6.78 -38.44 -9.76
N LEU A 125 7.27 -39.67 -9.86
CA LEU A 125 8.13 -40.11 -10.92
C LEU A 125 7.48 -39.97 -12.33
N GLY A 126 8.23 -39.46 -13.29
CA GLY A 126 7.80 -39.39 -14.70
C GLY A 126 6.87 -38.20 -14.99
N GLY A 127 6.87 -37.15 -14.19
CA GLY A 127 6.07 -35.94 -14.46
C GLY A 127 4.56 -36.14 -14.34
N LEU A 128 4.13 -37.21 -13.68
CA LEU A 128 2.73 -37.39 -13.28
C LEU A 128 2.33 -36.31 -12.29
N LEU A 129 1.03 -36.11 -12.11
CA LEU A 129 0.47 -35.03 -11.30
C LEU A 129 0.99 -35.05 -9.85
N ASN A 130 1.85 -34.11 -9.53
CA ASN A 130 2.29 -33.85 -8.15
C ASN A 130 1.10 -33.44 -7.30
N THR A 131 1.06 -33.91 -6.06
CA THR A 131 0.05 -33.41 -5.11
C THR A 131 0.59 -32.18 -4.40
N GLY A 132 -0.25 -31.17 -4.28
CA GLY A 132 0.01 -29.95 -3.56
C GLY A 132 -0.84 -29.82 -2.31
N THR A 133 -0.62 -28.73 -1.61
CA THR A 133 -1.41 -28.30 -0.44
C THR A 133 -2.00 -26.92 -0.75
N VAL A 134 -3.30 -26.82 -0.62
CA VAL A 134 -4.02 -25.55 -0.64
C VAL A 134 -3.87 -24.89 0.73
N LEU A 135 -3.53 -23.61 0.73
CA LEU A 135 -3.46 -22.79 1.96
C LEU A 135 -4.75 -22.01 2.16
N GLY A 136 -5.22 -22.02 3.41
CA GLY A 136 -6.27 -21.13 3.90
C GLY A 136 -5.70 -20.09 4.87
N PHE A 137 -6.54 -19.67 5.82
CA PHE A 137 -6.26 -18.63 6.80
C PHE A 137 -5.96 -19.24 8.18
N GLY A 138 -4.95 -20.09 8.26
CA GLY A 138 -4.64 -20.91 9.45
C GLY A 138 -5.15 -22.34 9.34
N SER A 139 -5.41 -22.80 8.12
CA SER A 139 -5.79 -24.18 7.78
C SER A 139 -5.23 -24.54 6.41
N SER A 140 -5.17 -25.83 6.09
CA SER A 140 -4.72 -26.32 4.79
C SER A 140 -5.43 -27.61 4.38
N ALA A 141 -5.51 -27.83 3.07
CA ALA A 141 -5.98 -29.08 2.49
C ALA A 141 -4.85 -29.70 1.65
N THR A 142 -4.41 -30.89 2.01
CA THR A 142 -3.33 -31.63 1.35
C THR A 142 -3.88 -32.58 0.30
N GLY A 143 -3.02 -33.08 -0.59
CA GLY A 143 -3.40 -34.07 -1.59
C GLY A 143 -4.18 -33.49 -2.78
N VAL A 144 -4.15 -32.18 -2.95
CA VAL A 144 -4.82 -31.50 -4.07
C VAL A 144 -3.98 -31.61 -5.33
N THR A 145 -4.62 -32.02 -6.43
CA THR A 145 -3.99 -32.10 -7.77
C THR A 145 -4.66 -31.13 -8.73
N ALA A 146 -3.86 -30.46 -9.55
CA ALA A 146 -4.37 -29.62 -10.63
C ALA A 146 -4.49 -30.45 -11.91
N LEU A 147 -5.66 -31.02 -12.17
CA LEU A 147 -5.96 -31.77 -13.38
C LEU A 147 -6.17 -30.84 -14.57
N GLY A 148 -5.26 -30.89 -15.57
CA GLY A 148 -5.35 -29.99 -16.74
C GLY A 148 -5.24 -28.51 -16.41
N GLY A 149 -4.63 -28.12 -15.26
CA GLY A 149 -4.52 -26.72 -14.80
C GLY A 149 -5.73 -26.23 -14.02
N PHE A 150 -6.68 -27.12 -13.67
CA PHE A 150 -7.90 -26.79 -12.94
C PHE A 150 -7.94 -27.49 -11.58
N ILE A 151 -8.52 -26.84 -10.60
CA ILE A 151 -8.81 -27.39 -9.27
C ILE A 151 -10.31 -27.27 -9.03
N ASP A 152 -10.96 -28.40 -8.68
CA ASP A 152 -12.32 -28.38 -8.18
C ASP A 152 -12.34 -27.85 -6.73
N GLY A 153 -12.92 -26.68 -6.57
CA GLY A 153 -13.00 -25.99 -5.28
C GLY A 153 -14.23 -26.35 -4.45
N THR A 154 -15.02 -27.34 -4.84
CA THR A 154 -16.28 -27.69 -4.13
C THR A 154 -16.05 -28.00 -2.65
N SER A 155 -14.97 -28.70 -2.33
CA SER A 155 -14.54 -29.01 -0.94
C SER A 155 -13.56 -28.01 -0.35
N LEU A 156 -13.12 -26.98 -1.10
CA LEU A 156 -12.06 -26.04 -0.74
C LEU A 156 -12.56 -24.62 -0.55
N ILE A 157 -13.86 -24.39 -0.51
CA ILE A 157 -14.47 -23.07 -0.52
C ILE A 157 -14.05 -22.18 0.66
N ASN A 158 -13.78 -22.78 1.82
CA ASN A 158 -13.31 -22.10 3.02
C ASN A 158 -11.81 -21.74 3.01
N MET A 159 -11.06 -22.22 2.00
CA MET A 159 -9.64 -21.89 1.81
C MET A 159 -9.44 -20.70 0.88
N ALA A 160 -10.47 -20.35 0.10
CA ALA A 160 -10.38 -19.30 -0.89
C ALA A 160 -10.73 -17.93 -0.30
N PHE A 161 -9.96 -16.90 -0.69
CA PHE A 161 -10.28 -15.52 -0.40
C PHE A 161 -11.24 -14.96 -1.46
N THR A 162 -12.36 -14.38 -1.03
CA THR A 162 -13.27 -13.67 -1.94
C THR A 162 -12.90 -12.19 -2.00
N VAL A 163 -12.57 -11.71 -3.19
CA VAL A 163 -12.14 -10.33 -3.44
C VAL A 163 -13.35 -9.40 -3.26
N PRO A 164 -13.32 -8.45 -2.28
CA PRO A 164 -14.49 -7.62 -1.98
C PRO A 164 -14.69 -6.45 -2.94
N ARG A 165 -13.64 -6.01 -3.61
CA ARG A 165 -13.63 -4.93 -4.60
C ARG A 165 -12.69 -5.26 -5.75
N ALA A 166 -12.89 -4.68 -6.92
CA ALA A 166 -11.94 -4.81 -8.01
C ALA A 166 -10.55 -4.27 -7.59
N GLY A 167 -9.50 -4.91 -8.05
CA GLY A 167 -8.11 -4.57 -7.74
C GLY A 167 -7.15 -5.26 -8.68
N THR A 168 -5.86 -5.15 -8.40
CA THR A 168 -4.79 -5.75 -9.20
C THR A 168 -3.85 -6.54 -8.30
N VAL A 169 -3.69 -7.83 -8.55
CA VAL A 169 -2.68 -8.64 -7.86
C VAL A 169 -1.30 -8.25 -8.38
N SER A 170 -0.39 -7.87 -7.48
CA SER A 170 0.91 -7.29 -7.83
C SER A 170 2.10 -8.07 -7.26
N SER A 171 1.90 -8.91 -6.25
CA SER A 171 2.99 -9.65 -5.62
C SER A 171 2.53 -10.91 -4.91
N ILE A 172 3.43 -11.88 -4.81
CA ILE A 172 3.30 -13.08 -3.96
C ILE A 172 4.60 -13.25 -3.18
N SER A 173 4.47 -13.53 -1.89
CA SER A 173 5.58 -13.91 -1.02
C SER A 173 5.22 -15.18 -0.26
N GLY A 174 6.23 -16.03 0.02
CA GLY A 174 6.01 -17.24 0.80
C GLY A 174 7.25 -17.67 1.55
N THR A 175 7.03 -18.44 2.62
CA THR A 175 8.06 -19.08 3.43
C THR A 175 7.62 -20.48 3.76
N PHE A 176 8.51 -21.43 3.58
CA PHE A 176 8.39 -22.84 3.96
C PHE A 176 9.38 -23.16 5.06
N SER A 177 8.98 -23.93 6.06
CA SER A 177 9.85 -24.49 7.09
C SER A 177 9.56 -25.98 7.27
N SER A 178 10.58 -26.83 7.04
CA SER A 178 10.43 -28.29 7.06
C SER A 178 10.13 -28.81 8.47
N THR A 179 9.19 -29.75 8.59
CA THR A 179 8.85 -30.42 9.85
C THR A 179 9.32 -31.87 9.90
N ALA A 180 9.80 -32.41 8.78
CA ALA A 180 10.37 -33.74 8.66
C ALA A 180 11.72 -33.70 7.95
N ALA A 181 12.66 -34.50 8.39
CA ALA A 181 13.91 -34.70 7.67
C ALA A 181 13.66 -35.52 6.43
N VAL A 182 14.30 -35.13 5.31
CA VAL A 182 14.24 -35.88 4.05
C VAL A 182 15.62 -35.88 3.39
N VAL A 183 15.96 -36.96 2.71
CA VAL A 183 17.23 -37.07 1.98
C VAL A 183 16.95 -37.14 0.49
N LEU A 184 17.44 -36.12 -0.23
CA LEU A 184 17.31 -35.99 -1.68
C LEU A 184 18.63 -36.40 -2.33
N ILE A 185 18.75 -37.69 -2.75
CA ILE A 185 19.97 -38.20 -3.35
C ILE A 185 20.00 -37.87 -4.84
N GLY A 186 20.92 -36.95 -5.23
CA GLY A 186 21.09 -36.56 -6.63
C GLY A 186 19.91 -35.81 -7.24
N SER A 187 19.03 -35.26 -6.41
CA SER A 187 17.84 -34.49 -6.85
C SER A 187 17.83 -33.13 -6.23
N THR A 188 17.28 -32.16 -6.96
CA THR A 188 16.94 -30.83 -6.47
C THR A 188 15.46 -30.67 -6.60
N VAL A 189 14.80 -30.28 -5.49
CA VAL A 189 13.35 -30.07 -5.43
C VAL A 189 13.07 -28.60 -5.15
N THR A 190 12.27 -27.98 -5.98
CA THR A 190 11.77 -26.61 -5.78
C THR A 190 10.34 -26.66 -5.24
N ILE A 191 10.09 -25.90 -4.17
CA ILE A 191 8.76 -25.66 -3.64
C ILE A 191 8.24 -24.39 -4.30
N ARG A 192 7.06 -24.48 -4.91
CA ARG A 192 6.42 -23.39 -5.66
C ARG A 192 5.04 -23.09 -5.11
N GLY A 193 4.78 -21.81 -4.86
CA GLY A 193 3.44 -21.30 -4.66
C GLY A 193 2.84 -20.82 -6.00
N GLN A 194 1.61 -21.21 -6.30
CA GLN A 194 0.86 -20.83 -7.49
C GLN A 194 -0.49 -20.27 -7.07
N LEU A 195 -0.84 -19.07 -7.59
CA LEU A 195 -2.16 -18.49 -7.41
C LEU A 195 -3.15 -19.06 -8.43
N TYR A 196 -4.33 -19.42 -7.95
CA TYR A 196 -5.48 -19.83 -8.75
C TYR A 196 -6.63 -18.87 -8.53
N GLN A 197 -7.48 -18.72 -9.54
CA GLN A 197 -8.69 -17.91 -9.45
C GLN A 197 -9.93 -18.68 -9.89
N ALA A 198 -11.06 -18.39 -9.28
CA ALA A 198 -12.38 -18.79 -9.75
C ALA A 198 -13.24 -17.53 -9.95
N LEU A 199 -13.93 -17.46 -11.09
CA LEU A 199 -14.86 -16.37 -11.38
C LEU A 199 -16.05 -16.40 -10.42
N PRO A 200 -16.74 -15.27 -10.20
CA PRO A 200 -17.95 -15.24 -9.38
C PRO A 200 -18.97 -16.30 -9.83
N GLY A 201 -19.50 -17.04 -8.87
CA GLY A 201 -20.52 -18.08 -9.13
C GLY A 201 -19.99 -19.42 -9.63
N THR A 202 -18.67 -19.62 -9.74
CA THR A 202 -18.06 -20.90 -10.16
C THR A 202 -17.23 -21.53 -9.02
N ASN A 203 -17.09 -22.86 -9.00
CA ASN A 203 -16.19 -23.59 -8.08
C ASN A 203 -14.94 -24.13 -8.77
N THR A 204 -14.72 -23.81 -10.04
CA THR A 204 -13.55 -24.25 -10.79
C THR A 204 -12.47 -23.18 -10.69
N PHE A 205 -11.34 -23.52 -10.06
CA PHE A 205 -10.19 -22.65 -9.97
C PHE A 205 -9.21 -22.92 -11.11
N VAL A 206 -8.80 -21.85 -11.79
CA VAL A 206 -7.85 -21.87 -12.90
C VAL A 206 -6.55 -21.23 -12.45
N ALA A 207 -5.42 -21.82 -12.81
CA ALA A 207 -4.11 -21.21 -12.53
C ALA A 207 -4.00 -19.84 -13.19
N VAL A 208 -3.56 -18.83 -12.43
CA VAL A 208 -3.24 -17.50 -12.95
C VAL A 208 -1.85 -17.57 -13.60
N PRO A 209 -1.74 -17.36 -14.93
CA PRO A 209 -0.46 -17.46 -15.61
C PRO A 209 0.58 -16.49 -15.02
N GLY A 210 1.79 -17.00 -14.73
CA GLY A 210 2.88 -16.20 -14.19
C GLY A 210 2.72 -15.78 -12.72
N ALA A 211 1.58 -16.03 -12.08
CA ALA A 211 1.38 -15.73 -10.66
C ALA A 211 1.97 -16.85 -9.77
N THR A 212 3.29 -16.99 -9.79
CA THR A 212 4.05 -17.99 -9.07
C THR A 212 5.12 -17.37 -8.19
N VAL A 213 5.49 -18.10 -7.13
CA VAL A 213 6.66 -17.81 -6.30
C VAL A 213 7.43 -19.09 -6.03
N ASP A 214 8.71 -19.10 -6.35
CA ASP A 214 9.61 -20.22 -6.07
C ASP A 214 10.35 -19.95 -4.76
N MET A 215 10.40 -20.98 -3.90
CA MET A 215 11.11 -20.90 -2.64
C MET A 215 12.60 -21.16 -2.85
N ALA A 216 13.44 -20.30 -2.30
CA ALA A 216 14.89 -20.42 -2.32
C ALA A 216 15.45 -20.45 -0.88
N PRO A 217 16.53 -21.22 -0.64
CA PRO A 217 17.17 -22.14 -1.56
C PRO A 217 16.28 -23.33 -1.91
N ALA A 218 16.44 -23.89 -3.11
CA ALA A 218 15.81 -25.15 -3.47
C ALA A 218 16.34 -26.29 -2.57
N ALA A 219 15.49 -27.25 -2.29
CA ALA A 219 15.81 -28.37 -1.43
C ALA A 219 16.75 -29.35 -2.16
N THR A 220 17.92 -29.67 -1.59
CA THR A 220 18.90 -30.62 -2.13
C THR A 220 19.67 -31.30 -0.99
N GLY A 221 20.14 -32.52 -1.23
CA GLY A 221 20.89 -33.28 -0.23
C GLY A 221 20.08 -33.66 1.00
N VAL A 222 20.60 -33.39 2.18
CA VAL A 222 19.90 -33.66 3.46
C VAL A 222 19.15 -32.42 3.92
N ILE A 223 17.84 -32.51 3.97
CA ILE A 223 16.96 -31.48 4.52
C ILE A 223 16.68 -31.83 5.98
N SER A 224 17.13 -31.01 6.90
CA SER A 224 16.88 -31.18 8.34
C SER A 224 15.55 -30.53 8.73
N VAL A 225 14.98 -30.99 9.84
CA VAL A 225 13.85 -30.31 10.48
C VAL A 225 14.22 -28.85 10.77
N GLY A 226 13.33 -27.90 10.45
CA GLY A 226 13.57 -26.47 10.61
C GLY A 226 14.33 -25.82 9.44
N THR A 227 14.66 -26.55 8.36
CA THR A 227 15.20 -25.93 7.14
C THR A 227 14.18 -24.99 6.54
N VAL A 228 14.60 -23.74 6.28
CA VAL A 228 13.73 -22.66 5.76
C VAL A 228 14.10 -22.35 4.31
N SER A 229 13.07 -22.21 3.49
CA SER A 229 13.15 -21.64 2.14
C SER A 229 12.09 -20.55 1.99
N SER A 230 12.40 -19.46 1.31
CA SER A 230 11.47 -18.35 1.12
C SER A 230 11.62 -17.73 -0.26
N GLY A 231 10.58 -17.02 -0.69
CA GLY A 231 10.61 -16.32 -1.97
C GLY A 231 9.62 -15.16 -2.00
N THR A 232 9.92 -14.17 -2.84
CA THR A 232 9.03 -13.06 -3.15
C THR A 232 9.13 -12.78 -4.63
N THR A 233 7.97 -12.68 -5.28
CA THR A 233 7.87 -12.38 -6.70
C THR A 233 6.96 -11.17 -6.90
N ALA A 234 7.49 -10.14 -7.56
CA ALA A 234 6.67 -9.09 -8.14
C ALA A 234 6.03 -9.64 -9.43
N LEU A 235 4.72 -9.56 -9.52
CA LEU A 235 3.96 -10.10 -10.64
C LEU A 235 3.73 -9.04 -11.71
N ALA A 236 3.60 -9.48 -12.96
CA ALA A 236 2.91 -8.65 -13.95
C ALA A 236 1.51 -8.34 -13.42
N PRO A 237 1.06 -7.08 -13.47
CA PRO A 237 -0.23 -6.67 -12.91
C PRO A 237 -1.37 -7.54 -13.47
N PHE A 238 -2.10 -8.21 -12.57
CA PHE A 238 -3.20 -9.10 -12.90
C PHE A 238 -4.51 -8.56 -12.31
N PRO A 239 -5.46 -8.09 -13.14
CA PRO A 239 -6.71 -7.52 -12.65
C PRO A 239 -7.65 -8.60 -12.11
N VAL A 240 -8.28 -8.35 -10.98
CA VAL A 240 -9.30 -9.19 -10.37
C VAL A 240 -10.57 -8.39 -10.13
N ALA A 241 -11.72 -8.95 -10.50
CA ALA A 241 -13.03 -8.34 -10.26
C ALA A 241 -13.53 -8.62 -8.85
N ALA A 242 -14.44 -7.79 -8.35
CA ALA A 242 -15.17 -8.08 -7.12
C ALA A 242 -15.90 -9.43 -7.24
N GLY A 243 -15.89 -10.22 -6.16
CA GLY A 243 -16.48 -11.56 -6.13
C GLY A 243 -15.60 -12.67 -6.71
N THR A 244 -14.47 -12.36 -7.37
CA THR A 244 -13.46 -13.36 -7.74
C THR A 244 -12.92 -14.04 -6.48
N ARG A 245 -12.73 -15.35 -6.52
CA ARG A 245 -12.12 -16.09 -5.43
C ARG A 245 -10.67 -16.46 -5.78
N LEU A 246 -9.77 -16.23 -4.84
CA LEU A 246 -8.34 -16.52 -4.97
C LEU A 246 -7.98 -17.69 -4.06
N LEU A 247 -7.22 -18.62 -4.58
CA LEU A 247 -6.74 -19.82 -3.88
C LEU A 247 -5.23 -19.93 -4.10
N LEU A 248 -4.48 -20.14 -3.02
CA LEU A 248 -3.02 -20.30 -3.08
C LEU A 248 -2.64 -21.75 -2.82
N VAL A 249 -1.88 -22.34 -3.75
CA VAL A 249 -1.47 -23.74 -3.71
C VAL A 249 0.04 -23.83 -3.70
N PHE A 250 0.57 -24.61 -2.77
CA PHE A 250 2.00 -24.96 -2.74
C PHE A 250 2.19 -26.39 -3.21
N SER A 251 3.17 -26.58 -4.08
CA SER A 251 3.56 -27.88 -4.63
C SER A 251 5.08 -28.01 -4.65
N ALA A 252 5.56 -29.24 -4.73
CA ALA A 252 6.96 -29.56 -4.88
C ALA A 252 7.20 -30.21 -6.25
N SER A 253 8.29 -29.86 -6.90
CA SER A 253 8.68 -30.47 -8.18
C SER A 253 10.20 -30.70 -8.24
N VAL A 254 10.62 -31.78 -8.86
CA VAL A 254 12.04 -32.01 -9.17
C VAL A 254 12.45 -31.08 -10.30
N THR A 255 13.39 -30.18 -10.04
CA THR A 255 13.86 -29.17 -11.00
C THR A 255 15.24 -29.47 -11.57
N ALA A 256 16.00 -30.39 -10.93
CA ALA A 256 17.27 -30.88 -11.45
C ALA A 256 17.61 -32.25 -10.85
N GLY A 257 18.41 -33.05 -11.59
CA GLY A 257 18.90 -34.34 -11.14
C GLY A 257 17.97 -35.49 -11.42
N LEU A 258 17.94 -36.47 -10.52
CA LEU A 258 17.12 -37.66 -10.66
C LEU A 258 15.67 -37.36 -10.30
N ASP A 259 14.75 -37.73 -11.19
CA ASP A 259 13.33 -37.64 -10.90
C ASP A 259 12.93 -38.75 -9.92
N ILE A 260 12.61 -38.38 -8.70
CA ILE A 260 12.28 -39.31 -7.62
C ILE A 260 10.91 -38.93 -7.00
N ALA A 261 10.18 -39.96 -6.60
CA ALA A 261 9.01 -39.75 -5.76
C ALA A 261 9.47 -39.46 -4.32
N THR A 262 9.11 -38.32 -3.80
CA THR A 262 9.39 -37.95 -2.41
C THR A 262 8.23 -37.13 -1.79
N VAL A 263 8.24 -37.11 -0.48
CA VAL A 263 7.26 -36.31 0.30
C VAL A 263 8.01 -35.25 1.06
N ILE A 264 7.61 -34.00 0.85
CA ILE A 264 8.12 -32.84 1.59
C ILE A 264 7.00 -32.32 2.49
N THR A 265 7.33 -32.18 3.76
CA THR A 265 6.37 -31.80 4.80
C THR A 265 6.91 -30.61 5.59
N GLY A 266 6.10 -29.59 5.79
CA GLY A 266 6.49 -28.40 6.54
C GLY A 266 5.38 -27.37 6.69
N TYR A 267 5.60 -26.38 7.53
CA TYR A 267 4.71 -25.23 7.64
C TYR A 267 4.94 -24.26 6.50
N VAL A 268 3.86 -23.70 5.99
CA VAL A 268 3.89 -22.69 4.95
C VAL A 268 3.13 -21.46 5.42
N SER A 269 3.73 -20.29 5.23
CA SER A 269 3.06 -18.99 5.34
C SER A 269 3.29 -18.20 4.05
N ALA A 270 2.30 -17.44 3.64
CA ALA A 270 2.37 -16.67 2.40
C ALA A 270 1.52 -15.41 2.46
N GLY A 271 1.81 -14.46 1.56
CA GLY A 271 1.05 -13.25 1.36
C GLY A 271 0.86 -12.94 -0.12
N VAL A 272 -0.33 -12.45 -0.46
CA VAL A 272 -0.66 -11.96 -1.80
C VAL A 272 -1.01 -10.49 -1.70
N GLY A 273 -0.29 -9.63 -2.43
CA GLY A 273 -0.56 -8.19 -2.52
C GLY A 273 -1.59 -7.89 -3.58
N ILE A 274 -2.60 -7.05 -3.23
CA ILE A 274 -3.62 -6.51 -4.14
C ILE A 274 -3.66 -4.99 -4.00
N ASP A 275 -3.41 -4.28 -5.09
CA ASP A 275 -3.48 -2.83 -5.21
C ASP A 275 -4.84 -2.33 -5.70
#